data_eea81f7fff8dd4a04776613f87d936cc
#
_entry.id   eea81f7fff8dd4a04776613f87d936cc
#
_cell.length_a   1.000
_cell.length_b   1.000
_cell.length_c   1.000
_cell.angle_alpha   90.00
_cell.angle_beta   90.00
_cell.angle_gamma   90.00
#
_symmetry.space_group_name_H-M   'P 1'
#
loop_
_entity.id
_entity.type
_entity.pdbx_description
1 polymer ?
#
loop_
_entity_poly.entity_id
_entity_poly.type
_entity_poly.pdbx_seq_one_letter_code
_entity_poly.pdbx_strand_id
1 'polypeptide(L)'
;MGAGSMKIKRKQIIYGLVLVVLVGGYMWYSGRPEANDGQNVPTGKTEAAVKVSTVKPVPMTFEDVESFVGTVEPEEEAKVISKVGSSVTALEVYVDVGDQVKKGQLLAKLDPSLNQRQIEETRAAVAQARAAVVQAKSRLQMAERDYVRYKGLFEEEVISRQEMDQIENQYEVEKAGLDLAKEQLRQAEAKLRQLEIIRGYHDVISPVEGVVAERFFDPGDTIAAGDDLFVVSKQEGVKIKGTVTEKVYPKIRLGQKAKVRVDALGDYCTEASVSRISPVLDEKTRTAFVEVFLESEGKIKPGMFARVDLAIGQHEGLGIEREAIKQLTGTGEWYCFVVTDGKAKQQFVKIGAGSGNMVEITDGLNGGDLVISPVVRAIVDGVPVEVVQ
;
A
#
# COMPACT_ATOMS: atom_id res chain seq x y z
N MET A 1 -13.33 2.32 70.15
CA MET A 1 -12.21 2.40 71.06
C MET A 1 -11.02 1.82 70.31
N GLY A 2 -10.13 2.56 69.84
CA GLY A 2 -9.11 3.40 70.13
C GLY A 2 -8.03 3.17 69.08
N ALA A 3 -7.94 4.04 68.06
CA ALA A 3 -6.78 4.11 67.17
C ALA A 3 -6.53 5.59 66.81
N GLY A 4 -6.04 6.32 67.73
CA GLY A 4 -5.73 7.73 67.56
C GLY A 4 -4.59 8.19 68.45
N SER A 5 -3.36 7.73 68.19
CA SER A 5 -2.20 8.29 68.92
C SER A 5 -0.88 7.75 68.34
N MET A 6 -0.53 8.06 67.10
CA MET A 6 0.86 7.81 66.65
C MET A 6 1.31 8.67 65.47
N LYS A 7 0.64 9.79 65.14
CA LYS A 7 1.06 10.66 64.04
C LYS A 7 1.77 11.96 64.47
N ILE A 8 1.82 12.28 65.75
CA ILE A 8 2.38 13.56 66.25
C ILE A 8 3.89 13.51 66.51
N LYS A 9 4.46 12.35 66.77
CA LYS A 9 5.91 12.23 67.12
C LYS A 9 6.87 12.28 65.93
N ARG A 10 6.41 12.05 64.70
CA ARG A 10 7.29 12.06 63.51
C ARG A 10 7.64 13.46 63.00
N LYS A 11 6.72 14.44 63.11
CA LYS A 11 6.96 15.81 62.66
C LYS A 11 7.94 16.57 63.59
N GLN A 12 7.92 16.30 64.88
CA GLN A 12 8.87 16.95 65.84
C GLN A 12 10.31 16.47 65.67
N ILE A 13 10.54 15.23 65.24
CA ILE A 13 11.88 14.69 65.00
C ILE A 13 12.49 15.29 63.71
N ILE A 14 11.67 15.57 62.69
CA ILE A 14 12.13 16.19 61.44
C ILE A 14 12.52 17.65 61.63
N TYR A 15 11.80 18.42 62.45
CA TYR A 15 12.16 19.82 62.75
C TYR A 15 13.41 19.92 63.61
N GLY A 16 13.66 18.98 64.51
CA GLY A 16 14.90 18.93 65.30
C GLY A 16 16.13 18.67 64.42
N LEU A 17 16.04 17.81 63.44
CA LEU A 17 17.14 17.44 62.55
C LEU A 17 17.49 18.57 61.54
N VAL A 18 16.48 19.31 61.06
CA VAL A 18 16.71 20.48 60.21
C VAL A 18 17.39 21.63 60.96
N LEU A 19 17.07 21.83 62.24
CA LEU A 19 17.68 22.90 63.05
C LEU A 19 19.13 22.60 63.37
N VAL A 20 19.51 21.34 63.57
CA VAL A 20 20.91 20.94 63.81
C VAL A 20 21.76 21.11 62.54
N VAL A 21 21.22 20.84 61.36
CA VAL A 21 21.94 21.03 60.09
C VAL A 21 22.11 22.51 59.75
N LEU A 22 21.14 23.35 60.06
CA LEU A 22 21.25 24.82 59.85
C LEU A 22 22.25 25.48 60.84
N VAL A 23 22.27 25.09 62.10
CA VAL A 23 23.21 25.61 63.05
C VAL A 23 24.66 25.11 62.83
N GLY A 24 24.83 23.86 62.42
CA GLY A 24 26.13 23.29 62.01
C GLY A 24 26.65 23.94 60.71
N GLY A 25 25.77 24.22 59.73
CA GLY A 25 26.15 24.94 58.53
C GLY A 25 26.57 26.38 58.75
N TYR A 26 25.90 27.07 59.68
CA TYR A 26 26.28 28.46 60.05
C TYR A 26 27.60 28.54 60.81
N MET A 27 27.95 27.62 61.74
CA MET A 27 29.24 27.53 62.41
C MET A 27 30.38 27.14 61.44
N TRP A 28 30.11 26.34 60.38
CA TRP A 28 31.15 26.02 59.39
C TRP A 28 31.42 27.19 58.42
N TYR A 29 30.44 28.07 58.21
CA TYR A 29 30.53 29.22 57.31
C TYR A 29 31.27 30.42 58.04
N SER A 30 31.10 30.58 59.32
CA SER A 30 31.70 31.71 60.11
C SER A 30 33.15 31.46 60.60
N GLY A 31 33.71 30.27 60.32
CA GLY A 31 35.04 29.90 60.81
C GLY A 31 36.18 29.92 59.77
N ARG A 32 36.03 30.62 58.64
CA ARG A 32 37.12 30.77 57.70
C ARG A 32 37.98 31.99 58.01
N PRO A 33 39.27 31.83 58.27
CA PRO A 33 40.16 32.96 58.41
C PRO A 33 40.44 33.61 57.07
N GLU A 34 40.35 34.95 57.01
CA GLU A 34 40.82 35.75 55.87
C GLU A 34 42.36 35.59 55.79
N ALA A 35 42.82 34.96 54.76
CA ALA A 35 44.19 35.00 54.32
C ALA A 35 44.36 36.16 53.34
N ASN A 36 44.83 37.25 53.82
CA ASN A 36 45.37 38.34 53.04
C ASN A 36 46.77 37.93 52.55
N ASP A 37 46.95 37.72 51.28
CA ASP A 37 48.25 37.75 50.64
C ASP A 37 48.14 38.35 49.24
N GLY A 38 48.54 39.61 49.19
CA GLY A 38 48.75 40.26 47.91
C GLY A 38 50.05 39.72 47.29
N GLN A 39 49.85 39.01 46.13
CA GLN A 39 50.94 38.86 45.20
C GLN A 39 50.45 38.73 43.75
N ASN A 40 50.86 39.72 42.97
CA ASN A 40 51.14 39.66 41.54
C ASN A 40 50.37 38.67 40.67
N VAL A 41 49.37 39.16 40.01
CA VAL A 41 48.85 38.54 38.76
C VAL A 41 49.86 38.84 37.65
N PRO A 42 50.52 37.87 37.03
CA PRO A 42 51.23 38.10 35.78
C PRO A 42 50.15 38.25 34.69
N THR A 43 49.89 39.48 34.29
CA THR A 43 49.25 39.77 33.00
C THR A 43 50.18 39.25 31.93
N GLY A 44 49.62 38.22 31.14
CA GLY A 44 50.29 37.78 29.93
C GLY A 44 50.48 36.28 29.78
N LYS A 45 49.37 35.45 29.91
CA LYS A 45 49.31 34.25 29.13
C LYS A 45 48.74 34.65 27.76
N THR A 46 49.64 34.88 26.79
CA THR A 46 49.30 34.79 25.39
C THR A 46 48.74 33.37 25.21
N GLU A 47 47.42 33.22 25.17
CA GLU A 47 46.80 31.95 24.81
C GLU A 47 47.34 31.60 23.42
N ALA A 48 48.08 30.51 23.33
CA ALA A 48 48.63 30.04 22.08
C ALA A 48 47.45 29.85 21.12
N ALA A 49 47.46 30.55 19.97
CA ALA A 49 46.42 30.46 19.00
C ALA A 49 46.25 28.99 18.55
N VAL A 50 45.02 28.51 18.58
CA VAL A 50 44.71 27.16 18.13
C VAL A 50 44.78 27.13 16.61
N LYS A 51 45.59 26.23 16.04
CA LYS A 51 45.67 26.03 14.59
C LYS A 51 44.39 25.36 14.10
N VAL A 52 43.72 26.00 13.15
CA VAL A 52 42.43 25.53 12.59
C VAL A 52 42.44 25.57 11.08
N SER A 53 41.84 24.59 10.46
CA SER A 53 41.50 24.64 9.05
C SER A 53 40.14 25.34 8.88
N THR A 54 39.96 26.07 7.77
CA THR A 54 38.72 26.77 7.49
C THR A 54 38.19 26.41 6.15
N VAL A 55 36.86 26.35 6.03
CA VAL A 55 36.11 26.16 4.79
C VAL A 55 35.21 27.37 4.57
N LYS A 56 34.89 27.67 3.32
CA LYS A 56 33.88 28.67 2.97
C LYS A 56 32.60 27.98 2.55
N PRO A 57 31.42 28.52 2.92
CA PRO A 57 30.17 28.07 2.34
C PRO A 57 30.21 28.21 0.80
N VAL A 58 29.80 27.15 0.10
CA VAL A 58 29.84 27.08 -1.38
C VAL A 58 28.43 27.07 -1.92
N PRO A 59 28.10 27.89 -2.92
CA PRO A 59 26.82 27.77 -3.59
C PRO A 59 26.71 26.40 -4.27
N MET A 60 25.67 25.66 -3.99
CA MET A 60 25.40 24.37 -4.61
C MET A 60 23.90 24.10 -4.70
N THR A 61 23.53 23.15 -5.55
CA THR A 61 22.15 22.74 -5.73
C THR A 61 21.77 21.67 -4.73
N PHE A 62 20.67 21.86 -4.04
CA PHE A 62 20.07 20.89 -3.13
C PHE A 62 18.79 20.34 -3.70
N GLU A 63 18.50 19.07 -3.40
CA GLU A 63 17.23 18.44 -3.77
C GLU A 63 16.18 18.72 -2.69
N ASP A 64 15.02 19.23 -3.11
CA ASP A 64 13.83 19.28 -2.27
C ASP A 64 13.24 17.87 -2.18
N VAL A 65 13.28 17.28 -1.02
CA VAL A 65 12.74 15.94 -0.78
C VAL A 65 11.49 16.03 0.10
N GLU A 66 10.42 15.48 -0.38
CA GLU A 66 9.20 15.28 0.42
C GLU A 66 9.10 13.81 0.84
N SER A 67 8.89 13.58 2.12
CA SER A 67 8.77 12.25 2.70
C SER A 67 7.35 12.00 3.15
N PHE A 68 6.79 10.85 2.77
CA PHE A 68 5.53 10.38 3.32
C PHE A 68 5.64 8.92 3.75
N VAL A 69 4.72 8.49 4.61
CA VAL A 69 4.59 7.09 5.01
C VAL A 69 3.40 6.49 4.28
N GLY A 70 3.61 5.30 3.74
CA GLY A 70 2.56 4.54 3.05
C GLY A 70 2.49 3.11 3.54
N THR A 71 1.36 2.46 3.26
CA THR A 71 1.15 1.03 3.50
C THR A 71 1.54 0.27 2.24
N VAL A 72 2.25 -0.82 2.42
CA VAL A 72 2.58 -1.77 1.35
C VAL A 72 1.34 -2.60 1.05
N GLU A 73 0.90 -2.56 -0.20
CA GLU A 73 -0.20 -3.37 -0.73
C GLU A 73 0.36 -4.29 -1.83
N PRO A 74 -0.26 -5.44 -2.13
CA PRO A 74 0.13 -6.24 -3.29
C PRO A 74 -0.13 -5.45 -4.58
N GLU A 75 0.63 -5.76 -5.64
CA GLU A 75 0.43 -5.14 -6.96
C GLU A 75 -0.99 -5.39 -7.45
N GLU A 76 -1.42 -6.64 -7.39
CA GLU A 76 -2.75 -7.09 -7.78
C GLU A 76 -3.28 -8.07 -6.72
N GLU A 77 -4.53 -7.87 -6.34
CA GLU A 77 -5.26 -8.71 -5.41
C GLU A 77 -6.59 -9.12 -6.03
N ALA A 78 -6.83 -10.41 -6.07
CA ALA A 78 -8.07 -10.96 -6.60
C ALA A 78 -8.87 -11.62 -5.48
N LYS A 79 -10.06 -11.08 -5.21
CA LYS A 79 -11.05 -11.72 -4.34
C LYS A 79 -11.81 -12.77 -5.12
N VAL A 80 -11.75 -14.00 -4.66
CA VAL A 80 -12.51 -15.12 -5.20
C VAL A 80 -13.78 -15.25 -4.37
N ILE A 81 -14.90 -14.90 -4.98
CA ILE A 81 -16.23 -14.94 -4.34
C ILE A 81 -17.06 -16.11 -4.86
N SER A 82 -17.99 -16.59 -4.04
CA SER A 82 -18.96 -17.60 -4.42
C SER A 82 -19.95 -17.07 -5.48
N LYS A 83 -20.00 -17.76 -6.63
CA LYS A 83 -20.94 -17.45 -7.74
C LYS A 83 -22.15 -18.38 -7.78
N VAL A 84 -22.30 -19.28 -6.81
CA VAL A 84 -23.45 -20.17 -6.71
C VAL A 84 -24.70 -19.40 -6.29
N GLY A 85 -25.85 -19.75 -6.85
CA GLY A 85 -27.12 -19.02 -6.62
C GLY A 85 -27.86 -19.42 -5.35
N SER A 86 -27.39 -20.43 -4.63
CA SER A 86 -28.00 -20.98 -3.39
C SER A 86 -26.90 -21.39 -2.41
N SER A 87 -27.26 -21.54 -1.15
CA SER A 87 -26.32 -22.07 -0.17
C SER A 87 -25.93 -23.52 -0.50
N VAL A 88 -24.63 -23.78 -0.49
CA VAL A 88 -24.02 -25.09 -0.78
C VAL A 88 -22.96 -25.43 0.26
N THR A 89 -22.66 -26.70 0.45
CA THR A 89 -21.62 -27.14 1.37
C THR A 89 -20.26 -27.18 0.65
N ALA A 90 -19.21 -26.70 1.30
CA ALA A 90 -17.83 -26.89 0.84
C ALA A 90 -17.42 -28.37 1.05
N LEU A 91 -17.11 -29.09 -0.02
CA LEU A 91 -16.71 -30.49 0.07
C LEU A 91 -15.22 -30.62 0.37
N GLU A 92 -14.39 -29.99 -0.43
CA GLU A 92 -12.94 -30.14 -0.38
C GLU A 92 -12.28 -28.78 -0.63
N VAL A 93 -11.18 -28.56 0.06
CA VAL A 93 -10.29 -27.41 -0.11
C VAL A 93 -8.92 -27.94 -0.44
N TYR A 94 -8.32 -27.51 -1.54
CA TYR A 94 -7.08 -28.05 -2.09
C TYR A 94 -5.86 -27.19 -1.81
N VAL A 95 -6.06 -25.98 -1.28
CA VAL A 95 -5.00 -24.99 -1.02
C VAL A 95 -5.20 -24.34 0.33
N ASP A 96 -4.11 -23.91 0.96
CA ASP A 96 -4.14 -23.18 2.23
C ASP A 96 -3.44 -21.82 2.11
N VAL A 97 -3.55 -21.00 3.14
CA VAL A 97 -2.88 -19.69 3.22
C VAL A 97 -1.36 -19.90 3.09
N GLY A 98 -0.75 -19.19 2.14
CA GLY A 98 0.66 -19.29 1.81
C GLY A 98 0.98 -20.14 0.59
N ASP A 99 0.02 -20.91 0.06
CA ASP A 99 0.24 -21.73 -1.13
C ASP A 99 0.31 -20.90 -2.41
N GLN A 100 1.23 -21.28 -3.30
CA GLN A 100 1.31 -20.71 -4.64
C GLN A 100 0.26 -21.35 -5.56
N VAL A 101 -0.47 -20.53 -6.28
CA VAL A 101 -1.52 -20.95 -7.20
C VAL A 101 -1.35 -20.32 -8.58
N LYS A 102 -1.72 -21.09 -9.62
CA LYS A 102 -1.72 -20.61 -11.01
C LYS A 102 -3.10 -20.14 -11.42
N LYS A 103 -3.17 -19.25 -12.40
CA LYS A 103 -4.44 -18.87 -13.03
C LYS A 103 -5.17 -20.10 -13.55
N GLY A 104 -6.45 -20.27 -13.16
CA GLY A 104 -7.29 -21.41 -13.51
C GLY A 104 -7.08 -22.65 -12.65
N GLN A 105 -6.21 -22.62 -11.66
CA GLN A 105 -6.01 -23.73 -10.71
C GLN A 105 -7.24 -23.88 -9.81
N LEU A 106 -7.68 -25.13 -9.59
CA LEU A 106 -8.75 -25.48 -8.67
C LEU A 106 -8.31 -25.25 -7.22
N LEU A 107 -9.05 -24.42 -6.50
CA LEU A 107 -8.79 -24.06 -5.09
C LEU A 107 -9.68 -24.85 -4.13
N ALA A 108 -10.95 -25.00 -4.49
CA ALA A 108 -11.92 -25.72 -3.68
C ALA A 108 -13.06 -26.28 -4.53
N LYS A 109 -13.77 -27.23 -3.98
CA LYS A 109 -14.96 -27.85 -4.60
C LYS A 109 -16.17 -27.74 -3.68
N LEU A 110 -17.23 -27.14 -4.22
CA LEU A 110 -18.51 -27.02 -3.56
C LEU A 110 -19.45 -28.15 -3.99
N ASP A 111 -20.44 -28.51 -3.17
CA ASP A 111 -21.36 -29.61 -3.45
C ASP A 111 -22.27 -29.30 -4.67
N PRO A 112 -22.13 -30.00 -5.81
CA PRO A 112 -22.92 -29.79 -7.01
C PRO A 112 -24.20 -30.62 -7.02
N SER A 113 -24.51 -31.42 -6.00
CA SER A 113 -25.52 -32.50 -6.04
C SER A 113 -26.89 -32.02 -6.48
N LEU A 114 -27.33 -30.85 -6.00
CA LEU A 114 -28.61 -30.28 -6.41
C LEU A 114 -28.61 -29.85 -7.87
N ASN A 115 -27.57 -29.14 -8.27
CA ASN A 115 -27.42 -28.67 -9.66
C ASN A 115 -27.26 -29.85 -10.64
N GLN A 116 -26.56 -30.91 -10.24
CA GLN A 116 -26.35 -32.11 -11.02
C GLN A 116 -27.71 -32.80 -11.33
N ARG A 117 -28.59 -32.91 -10.33
CA ARG A 117 -29.94 -33.45 -10.51
C ARG A 117 -30.76 -32.61 -11.49
N GLN A 118 -30.70 -31.28 -11.39
CA GLN A 118 -31.36 -30.36 -12.32
C GLN A 118 -30.85 -30.52 -13.76
N ILE A 119 -29.54 -30.73 -13.92
CA ILE A 119 -28.93 -31.01 -15.22
C ILE A 119 -29.48 -32.32 -15.81
N GLU A 120 -29.56 -33.39 -15.00
CA GLU A 120 -30.11 -34.68 -15.46
C GLU A 120 -31.58 -34.58 -15.87
N GLU A 121 -32.42 -33.90 -15.09
CA GLU A 121 -33.80 -33.61 -15.44
C GLU A 121 -33.92 -32.81 -16.77
N THR A 122 -33.10 -31.76 -16.89
CA THR A 122 -33.13 -30.92 -18.08
C THR A 122 -32.60 -31.67 -19.32
N ARG A 123 -31.63 -32.57 -19.15
CA ARG A 123 -31.18 -33.47 -20.25
C ARG A 123 -32.29 -34.38 -20.75
N ALA A 124 -33.11 -34.89 -19.84
CA ALA A 124 -34.30 -35.65 -20.23
C ALA A 124 -35.29 -34.79 -21.05
N ALA A 125 -35.54 -33.54 -20.62
CA ALA A 125 -36.36 -32.59 -21.36
C ALA A 125 -35.79 -32.27 -22.77
N VAL A 126 -34.47 -32.09 -22.89
CA VAL A 126 -33.81 -31.92 -24.20
C VAL A 126 -34.00 -33.15 -25.08
N ALA A 127 -33.88 -34.37 -24.51
CA ALA A 127 -34.11 -35.61 -25.26
C ALA A 127 -35.55 -35.72 -25.75
N GLN A 128 -36.54 -35.34 -24.93
CA GLN A 128 -37.97 -35.28 -25.32
C GLN A 128 -38.22 -34.28 -26.47
N ALA A 129 -37.68 -33.04 -26.33
CA ALA A 129 -37.82 -32.03 -27.37
C ALA A 129 -37.13 -32.46 -28.69
N ARG A 130 -35.99 -33.13 -28.63
CA ARG A 130 -35.31 -33.71 -29.80
C ARG A 130 -36.14 -34.78 -30.49
N ALA A 131 -36.81 -35.65 -29.72
CA ALA A 131 -37.74 -36.63 -30.28
C ALA A 131 -38.94 -35.97 -30.96
N ALA A 132 -39.48 -34.87 -30.39
CA ALA A 132 -40.55 -34.08 -31.01
C ALA A 132 -40.12 -33.47 -32.36
N VAL A 133 -38.89 -32.98 -32.49
CA VAL A 133 -38.33 -32.49 -33.76
C VAL A 133 -38.26 -33.63 -34.79
N VAL A 134 -37.83 -34.82 -34.40
CA VAL A 134 -37.78 -35.99 -35.31
C VAL A 134 -39.19 -36.35 -35.78
N GLN A 135 -40.19 -36.35 -34.89
CA GLN A 135 -41.59 -36.63 -35.23
C GLN A 135 -42.15 -35.56 -36.18
N ALA A 136 -41.98 -34.27 -35.90
CA ALA A 136 -42.43 -33.17 -36.74
C ALA A 136 -41.74 -33.21 -38.12
N LYS A 137 -40.46 -33.52 -38.18
CA LYS A 137 -39.73 -33.73 -39.44
C LYS A 137 -40.33 -34.85 -40.28
N SER A 138 -40.69 -35.98 -39.67
CA SER A 138 -41.29 -37.11 -40.37
C SER A 138 -42.70 -36.76 -40.94
N ARG A 139 -43.51 -35.97 -40.19
CA ARG A 139 -44.81 -35.47 -40.65
C ARG A 139 -44.64 -34.50 -41.83
N LEU A 140 -43.71 -33.56 -41.74
CA LEU A 140 -43.42 -32.64 -42.83
C LEU A 140 -42.96 -33.40 -44.07
N GLN A 141 -42.10 -34.41 -43.98
CA GLN A 141 -41.66 -35.22 -45.10
C GLN A 141 -42.81 -35.98 -45.76
N MET A 142 -43.82 -36.39 -44.98
CA MET A 142 -45.04 -37.01 -45.55
C MET A 142 -45.88 -35.98 -46.31
N ALA A 143 -46.15 -34.83 -45.66
CA ALA A 143 -46.89 -33.73 -46.27
C ALA A 143 -46.20 -33.19 -47.52
N GLU A 144 -44.90 -33.09 -47.55
CA GLU A 144 -44.09 -32.66 -48.70
C GLU A 144 -44.21 -33.60 -49.86
N ARG A 145 -44.17 -34.94 -49.64
CA ARG A 145 -44.38 -35.95 -50.69
C ARG A 145 -45.77 -35.86 -51.26
N ASP A 146 -46.80 -35.66 -50.42
CA ASP A 146 -48.18 -35.50 -50.85
C ASP A 146 -48.34 -34.20 -51.66
N TYR A 147 -47.79 -33.08 -51.18
CA TYR A 147 -47.82 -31.82 -51.91
C TYR A 147 -47.18 -31.92 -53.30
N VAL A 148 -45.99 -32.51 -53.43
CA VAL A 148 -45.33 -32.70 -54.73
C VAL A 148 -46.16 -33.59 -55.67
N ARG A 149 -46.73 -34.67 -55.14
CA ARG A 149 -47.59 -35.58 -55.95
C ARG A 149 -48.86 -34.87 -56.43
N TYR A 150 -49.57 -34.19 -55.53
CA TYR A 150 -50.82 -33.50 -55.86
C TYR A 150 -50.62 -32.29 -56.78
N LYS A 151 -49.47 -31.61 -56.63
CA LYS A 151 -49.08 -30.52 -57.53
C LYS A 151 -48.95 -31.02 -59.01
N GLY A 152 -48.30 -32.17 -59.20
CA GLY A 152 -48.26 -32.78 -60.55
C GLY A 152 -49.67 -33.14 -61.12
N LEU A 153 -50.57 -33.72 -60.29
CA LEU A 153 -51.96 -34.02 -60.72
C LEU A 153 -52.75 -32.73 -60.98
N PHE A 154 -52.48 -31.64 -60.30
CA PHE A 154 -53.11 -30.34 -60.56
C PHE A 154 -52.62 -29.73 -61.89
N GLU A 155 -51.35 -29.84 -62.20
CA GLU A 155 -50.76 -29.41 -63.48
C GLU A 155 -51.28 -30.22 -64.67
N GLU A 156 -51.69 -31.47 -64.41
CA GLU A 156 -52.37 -32.34 -65.40
C GLU A 156 -53.91 -32.16 -65.42
N GLU A 157 -54.43 -31.16 -64.65
CA GLU A 157 -55.87 -30.86 -64.54
C GLU A 157 -56.74 -32.02 -63.96
N VAL A 158 -56.16 -32.98 -63.26
CA VAL A 158 -56.84 -34.16 -62.69
C VAL A 158 -57.57 -33.83 -61.38
N ILE A 159 -57.15 -32.84 -60.61
CA ILE A 159 -57.72 -32.44 -59.31
C ILE A 159 -58.26 -31.02 -59.34
N SER A 160 -59.16 -30.70 -58.39
CA SER A 160 -59.68 -29.35 -58.22
C SER A 160 -58.71 -28.42 -57.53
N ARG A 161 -58.85 -27.09 -57.74
CA ARG A 161 -58.10 -26.10 -57.04
C ARG A 161 -58.26 -26.16 -55.49
N GLN A 162 -59.51 -26.45 -55.07
CA GLN A 162 -59.80 -26.59 -53.63
C GLN A 162 -59.00 -27.72 -52.99
N GLU A 163 -58.85 -28.86 -53.68
CA GLU A 163 -58.02 -29.98 -53.16
C GLU A 163 -56.55 -29.61 -53.12
N MET A 164 -56.04 -28.92 -54.15
CA MET A 164 -54.66 -28.44 -54.14
C MET A 164 -54.39 -27.46 -52.97
N ASP A 165 -55.27 -26.47 -52.76
CA ASP A 165 -55.18 -25.51 -51.69
C ASP A 165 -55.21 -26.19 -50.29
N GLN A 166 -55.98 -27.28 -50.12
CA GLN A 166 -55.95 -28.06 -48.84
C GLN A 166 -54.62 -28.76 -48.61
N ILE A 167 -54.02 -29.35 -49.60
CA ILE A 167 -52.74 -30.04 -49.50
C ILE A 167 -51.59 -29.01 -49.22
N GLU A 168 -51.62 -27.88 -49.90
CA GLU A 168 -50.68 -26.80 -49.68
C GLU A 168 -50.73 -26.24 -48.22
N ASN A 169 -51.95 -25.99 -47.75
CA ASN A 169 -52.16 -25.57 -46.35
C ASN A 169 -51.64 -26.63 -45.37
N GLN A 170 -51.89 -27.92 -45.61
CA GLN A 170 -51.40 -29.01 -44.77
C GLN A 170 -49.89 -29.05 -44.78
N TYR A 171 -49.20 -28.86 -45.90
CA TYR A 171 -47.75 -28.76 -45.99
C TYR A 171 -47.19 -27.57 -45.18
N GLU A 172 -47.81 -26.38 -45.31
CA GLU A 172 -47.37 -25.18 -44.56
C GLU A 172 -47.59 -25.34 -43.03
N VAL A 173 -48.69 -26.00 -42.60
CA VAL A 173 -48.97 -26.33 -41.20
C VAL A 173 -47.88 -27.25 -40.64
N GLU A 174 -47.49 -28.32 -41.33
CA GLU A 174 -46.48 -29.25 -40.87
C GLU A 174 -45.07 -28.60 -40.87
N LYS A 175 -44.83 -27.71 -41.82
CA LYS A 175 -43.56 -26.89 -41.83
C LYS A 175 -43.48 -25.97 -40.63
N ALA A 176 -44.55 -25.24 -40.32
CA ALA A 176 -44.65 -24.41 -39.13
C ALA A 176 -44.55 -25.27 -37.85
N GLY A 177 -45.11 -26.47 -37.84
CA GLY A 177 -45.00 -27.44 -36.76
C GLY A 177 -43.56 -27.90 -36.49
N LEU A 178 -42.79 -28.14 -37.56
CA LEU A 178 -41.35 -28.45 -37.40
C LEU A 178 -40.58 -27.27 -36.84
N ASP A 179 -40.85 -26.05 -37.28
CA ASP A 179 -40.14 -24.86 -36.79
C ASP A 179 -40.50 -24.60 -35.33
N LEU A 180 -41.74 -24.79 -34.90
CA LEU A 180 -42.13 -24.75 -33.48
C LEU A 180 -41.35 -25.79 -32.67
N ALA A 181 -41.27 -27.04 -33.12
CA ALA A 181 -40.55 -28.09 -32.43
C ALA A 181 -39.02 -27.76 -32.28
N LYS A 182 -38.42 -27.17 -33.33
CA LYS A 182 -37.03 -26.72 -33.27
C LYS A 182 -36.81 -25.62 -32.23
N GLU A 183 -37.74 -24.65 -32.16
CA GLU A 183 -37.63 -23.58 -31.14
C GLU A 183 -37.79 -24.13 -29.72
N GLN A 184 -38.69 -25.10 -29.51
CA GLN A 184 -38.79 -25.79 -28.19
C GLN A 184 -37.51 -26.54 -27.83
N LEU A 185 -36.87 -27.20 -28.80
CA LEU A 185 -35.55 -27.83 -28.57
C LEU A 185 -34.48 -26.79 -28.20
N ARG A 186 -34.44 -25.67 -28.95
CA ARG A 186 -33.50 -24.58 -28.67
C ARG A 186 -33.67 -24.01 -27.27
N GLN A 187 -34.89 -23.84 -26.81
CA GLN A 187 -35.23 -23.40 -25.47
C GLN A 187 -34.73 -24.39 -24.40
N ALA A 188 -34.97 -25.68 -24.56
CA ALA A 188 -34.52 -26.72 -23.66
C ALA A 188 -32.99 -26.80 -23.59
N GLU A 189 -32.30 -26.72 -24.74
CA GLU A 189 -30.84 -26.69 -24.82
C GLU A 189 -30.25 -25.43 -24.16
N ALA A 190 -30.90 -24.27 -24.29
CA ALA A 190 -30.49 -23.03 -23.64
C ALA A 190 -30.56 -23.17 -22.10
N LYS A 191 -31.62 -23.81 -21.58
CA LYS A 191 -31.77 -24.09 -20.15
C LYS A 191 -30.70 -25.05 -19.66
N LEU A 192 -30.36 -26.09 -20.44
CA LEU A 192 -29.28 -27.02 -20.09
C LEU A 192 -27.93 -26.28 -19.99
N ARG A 193 -27.58 -25.47 -21.00
CA ARG A 193 -26.32 -24.67 -20.95
C ARG A 193 -26.26 -23.75 -19.75
N GLN A 194 -27.37 -23.12 -19.35
CA GLN A 194 -27.44 -22.30 -18.15
C GLN A 194 -27.05 -23.09 -16.90
N LEU A 195 -27.60 -24.30 -16.72
CA LEU A 195 -27.31 -25.15 -15.57
C LEU A 195 -25.85 -25.68 -15.58
N GLU A 196 -25.31 -25.96 -16.77
CA GLU A 196 -23.91 -26.38 -16.93
C GLU A 196 -22.92 -25.26 -16.58
N ILE A 197 -23.25 -23.99 -16.88
CA ILE A 197 -22.46 -22.83 -16.41
C ILE A 197 -22.51 -22.74 -14.89
N ILE A 198 -23.69 -22.87 -14.29
CA ILE A 198 -23.84 -22.87 -12.82
C ILE A 198 -23.05 -24.02 -12.20
N ARG A 199 -23.03 -25.21 -12.84
CA ARG A 199 -22.22 -26.34 -12.38
C ARG A 199 -20.72 -25.99 -12.34
N GLY A 200 -20.25 -25.21 -13.30
CA GLY A 200 -18.87 -24.73 -13.33
C GLY A 200 -18.51 -23.84 -12.14
N TYR A 201 -19.47 -23.16 -11.54
CA TYR A 201 -19.22 -22.31 -10.35
C TYR A 201 -19.01 -23.09 -9.05
N HIS A 202 -19.31 -24.40 -9.03
CA HIS A 202 -19.00 -25.27 -7.88
C HIS A 202 -17.52 -25.67 -7.85
N ASP A 203 -16.80 -25.52 -8.94
CA ASP A 203 -15.35 -25.67 -9.01
C ASP A 203 -14.73 -24.28 -8.86
N VAL A 204 -14.30 -23.94 -7.64
CA VAL A 204 -13.72 -22.64 -7.30
C VAL A 204 -12.30 -22.59 -7.83
N ILE A 205 -12.03 -21.69 -8.78
CA ILE A 205 -10.73 -21.57 -9.45
C ILE A 205 -10.10 -20.19 -9.21
N SER A 206 -8.76 -20.14 -9.23
CA SER A 206 -8.04 -18.87 -9.14
C SER A 206 -8.17 -18.06 -10.43
N PRO A 207 -8.56 -16.77 -10.37
CA PRO A 207 -8.59 -15.88 -11.54
C PRO A 207 -7.21 -15.37 -11.96
N VAL A 208 -6.23 -15.40 -11.05
CA VAL A 208 -4.86 -14.89 -11.24
C VAL A 208 -3.82 -15.90 -10.76
N GLU A 209 -2.57 -15.71 -11.17
CA GLU A 209 -1.42 -16.39 -10.59
C GLU A 209 -0.93 -15.61 -9.37
N GLY A 210 -0.59 -16.29 -8.27
CA GLY A 210 -0.16 -15.63 -7.04
C GLY A 210 -0.09 -16.58 -5.86
N VAL A 211 -0.21 -16.02 -4.66
CA VAL A 211 -0.24 -16.75 -3.39
C VAL A 211 -1.57 -16.51 -2.69
N VAL A 212 -2.11 -17.55 -2.08
CA VAL A 212 -3.31 -17.44 -1.25
C VAL A 212 -2.98 -16.62 -0.01
N ALA A 213 -3.51 -15.41 0.06
CA ALA A 213 -3.32 -14.49 1.18
C ALA A 213 -4.29 -14.80 2.33
N GLU A 214 -5.55 -15.11 2.00
CA GLU A 214 -6.60 -15.40 2.97
C GLU A 214 -7.54 -16.49 2.47
N ARG A 215 -8.11 -17.24 3.41
CA ARG A 215 -9.14 -18.26 3.22
C ARG A 215 -10.22 -18.07 4.26
N PHE A 216 -11.48 -18.00 3.85
CA PHE A 216 -12.60 -17.59 4.72
C PHE A 216 -13.54 -18.73 5.11
N PHE A 217 -13.28 -19.98 4.72
CA PHE A 217 -14.13 -21.13 5.02
C PHE A 217 -13.31 -22.40 5.17
N ASP A 218 -13.90 -23.39 5.81
CA ASP A 218 -13.35 -24.73 5.98
C ASP A 218 -14.20 -25.81 5.28
N PRO A 219 -13.66 -27.00 5.00
CA PRO A 219 -14.45 -28.12 4.52
C PRO A 219 -15.61 -28.43 5.48
N GLY A 220 -16.82 -28.55 4.93
CA GLY A 220 -18.06 -28.73 5.69
C GLY A 220 -18.85 -27.44 5.94
N ASP A 221 -18.28 -26.28 5.73
CA ASP A 221 -18.98 -25.02 5.89
C ASP A 221 -20.06 -24.82 4.83
N THR A 222 -21.07 -24.03 5.17
CA THR A 222 -22.13 -23.62 4.26
C THR A 222 -21.76 -22.28 3.63
N ILE A 223 -21.65 -22.27 2.31
CA ILE A 223 -21.28 -21.14 1.50
C ILE A 223 -22.53 -20.56 0.83
N ALA A 224 -22.77 -19.28 1.00
CA ALA A 224 -23.86 -18.54 0.33
C ALA A 224 -23.38 -17.83 -0.94
N ALA A 225 -24.33 -17.31 -1.71
CA ALA A 225 -24.03 -16.49 -2.88
C ALA A 225 -23.36 -15.18 -2.46
N GLY A 226 -22.20 -14.86 -3.05
CA GLY A 226 -21.46 -13.64 -2.78
C GLY A 226 -20.51 -13.71 -1.60
N ASP A 227 -20.43 -14.83 -0.88
CA ASP A 227 -19.45 -15.00 0.18
C ASP A 227 -18.02 -14.94 -0.37
N ASP A 228 -17.14 -14.27 0.36
CA ASP A 228 -15.70 -14.27 0.09
C ASP A 228 -15.16 -15.67 0.41
N LEU A 229 -14.40 -16.25 -0.52
CA LEU A 229 -13.82 -17.58 -0.39
C LEU A 229 -12.31 -17.52 -0.18
N PHE A 230 -11.62 -16.83 -1.07
CA PHE A 230 -10.17 -16.67 -1.03
C PHE A 230 -9.77 -15.25 -1.44
N VAL A 231 -8.63 -14.83 -0.94
CA VAL A 231 -7.86 -13.70 -1.48
C VAL A 231 -6.56 -14.24 -2.07
N VAL A 232 -6.33 -13.98 -3.35
CA VAL A 232 -5.08 -14.37 -4.04
C VAL A 232 -4.32 -13.10 -4.40
N SER A 233 -3.10 -12.98 -3.90
CA SER A 233 -2.22 -11.83 -4.10
C SER A 233 -1.07 -12.18 -5.05
N LYS A 234 -0.83 -11.34 -6.05
CA LYS A 234 0.33 -11.46 -6.93
C LYS A 234 1.60 -11.03 -6.18
N GLN A 235 2.70 -11.78 -6.32
CA GLN A 235 3.93 -11.55 -5.58
C GLN A 235 5.06 -10.86 -6.36
N GLU A 236 4.90 -10.62 -7.65
CA GLU A 236 5.97 -10.06 -8.51
C GLU A 236 6.31 -8.60 -8.17
N GLY A 237 5.38 -7.87 -7.59
CA GLY A 237 5.57 -6.48 -7.19
C GLY A 237 4.69 -6.09 -6.00
N VAL A 238 5.06 -4.99 -5.39
CA VAL A 238 4.26 -4.35 -4.36
C VAL A 238 4.05 -2.87 -4.71
N LYS A 239 2.97 -2.31 -4.27
CA LYS A 239 2.71 -0.88 -4.33
C LYS A 239 2.65 -0.31 -2.93
N ILE A 240 3.22 0.86 -2.77
CA ILE A 240 3.16 1.61 -1.51
C ILE A 240 2.16 2.72 -1.73
N LYS A 241 1.07 2.67 -0.99
CA LYS A 241 0.00 3.65 -1.05
C LYS A 241 0.12 4.61 0.12
N GLY A 242 0.35 5.87 -0.17
CA GLY A 242 0.45 6.93 0.81
C GLY A 242 -0.30 8.18 0.38
N THR A 243 -0.24 9.22 1.20
CA THR A 243 -0.91 10.48 0.93
C THR A 243 0.08 11.64 0.91
N VAL A 244 -0.13 12.56 0.00
CA VAL A 244 0.64 13.81 -0.14
C VAL A 244 -0.27 15.01 -0.01
N THR A 245 0.27 16.11 0.49
CA THR A 245 -0.51 17.34 0.70
C THR A 245 -0.74 18.09 -0.62
N GLU A 246 -1.77 18.96 -0.63
CA GLU A 246 -2.10 19.83 -1.75
C GLU A 246 -0.91 20.68 -2.24
N LYS A 247 -0.02 21.09 -1.35
CA LYS A 247 1.19 21.86 -1.71
C LYS A 247 2.20 21.09 -2.54
N VAL A 248 2.31 19.80 -2.28
CA VAL A 248 3.27 18.89 -2.92
C VAL A 248 2.70 18.28 -4.20
N TYR A 249 1.39 18.07 -4.23
CA TYR A 249 0.69 17.43 -5.34
C TYR A 249 1.08 17.97 -6.74
N PRO A 250 1.17 19.30 -7.01
CA PRO A 250 1.52 19.80 -8.34
C PRO A 250 2.96 19.50 -8.77
N LYS A 251 3.84 19.14 -7.82
CA LYS A 251 5.26 18.87 -8.07
C LYS A 251 5.54 17.41 -8.37
N ILE A 252 4.57 16.50 -8.16
CA ILE A 252 4.74 15.05 -8.39
C ILE A 252 4.37 14.72 -9.83
N ARG A 253 5.12 13.77 -10.43
CA ARG A 253 4.90 13.28 -11.79
C ARG A 253 4.86 11.76 -11.83
N LEU A 254 4.08 11.20 -12.75
CA LEU A 254 4.12 9.77 -13.06
C LEU A 254 5.53 9.37 -13.54
N GLY A 255 6.01 8.22 -13.08
CA GLY A 255 7.35 7.73 -13.39
C GLY A 255 8.48 8.41 -12.61
N GLN A 256 8.16 9.35 -11.70
CA GLN A 256 9.15 10.01 -10.85
C GLN A 256 9.81 8.99 -9.92
N LYS A 257 11.14 9.04 -9.83
CA LYS A 257 11.90 8.17 -8.94
C LYS A 257 11.65 8.52 -7.48
N ALA A 258 11.53 7.49 -6.66
CA ALA A 258 11.37 7.55 -5.23
C ALA A 258 12.39 6.65 -4.54
N LYS A 259 12.86 7.03 -3.36
CA LYS A 259 13.62 6.15 -2.47
C LYS A 259 12.66 5.61 -1.42
N VAL A 260 12.65 4.29 -1.28
CA VAL A 260 11.78 3.59 -0.34
C VAL A 260 12.61 2.99 0.76
N ARG A 261 12.26 3.26 2.01
CA ARG A 261 12.85 2.66 3.20
C ARG A 261 11.76 1.91 3.97
N VAL A 262 12.07 0.67 4.36
CA VAL A 262 11.15 -0.18 5.12
C VAL A 262 11.77 -0.42 6.49
N ASP A 263 11.25 0.27 7.51
CA ASP A 263 11.83 0.27 8.87
C ASP A 263 11.89 -1.14 9.49
N ALA A 264 10.94 -2.03 9.14
CA ALA A 264 10.91 -3.41 9.59
C ALA A 264 12.08 -4.28 9.08
N LEU A 265 12.78 -3.83 8.02
CA LEU A 265 13.90 -4.52 7.39
C LEU A 265 15.26 -3.83 7.69
N GLY A 266 15.31 -2.95 8.70
CA GLY A 266 16.50 -2.19 9.10
C GLY A 266 16.89 -1.15 8.04
N ASP A 267 18.15 -1.17 7.60
CA ASP A 267 18.67 -0.19 6.63
C ASP A 267 18.28 -0.51 5.16
N TYR A 268 17.24 -1.32 4.95
CA TYR A 268 16.80 -1.66 3.60
C TYR A 268 16.25 -0.42 2.89
N CYS A 269 16.98 -0.01 1.86
CA CYS A 269 16.62 1.11 0.99
C CYS A 269 16.66 0.66 -0.47
N THR A 270 15.61 0.98 -1.22
CA THR A 270 15.50 0.61 -2.63
C THR A 270 14.91 1.73 -3.45
N GLU A 271 15.14 1.70 -4.76
CA GLU A 271 14.51 2.63 -5.69
C GLU A 271 13.15 2.10 -6.14
N ALA A 272 12.23 3.01 -6.31
CA ALA A 272 10.87 2.79 -6.78
C ALA A 272 10.45 3.93 -7.70
N SER A 273 9.26 3.83 -8.29
CA SER A 273 8.72 4.88 -9.15
C SER A 273 7.26 5.15 -8.85
N VAL A 274 6.84 6.40 -9.00
CA VAL A 274 5.43 6.80 -8.88
C VAL A 274 4.64 6.17 -10.03
N SER A 275 3.75 5.23 -9.69
CA SER A 275 2.92 4.50 -10.66
C SER A 275 1.53 5.11 -10.84
N ARG A 276 1.01 5.76 -9.80
CA ARG A 276 -0.31 6.40 -9.85
C ARG A 276 -0.39 7.61 -8.94
N ILE A 277 -1.11 8.62 -9.39
CA ILE A 277 -1.44 9.82 -8.63
C ILE A 277 -2.96 9.99 -8.72
N SER A 278 -3.64 10.13 -7.58
CA SER A 278 -5.09 10.39 -7.55
C SER A 278 -5.41 11.70 -8.28
N PRO A 279 -6.37 11.72 -9.21
CA PRO A 279 -6.76 12.96 -9.87
C PRO A 279 -7.62 13.88 -8.97
N VAL A 280 -8.04 13.39 -7.81
CA VAL A 280 -8.93 14.08 -6.88
C VAL A 280 -8.27 14.14 -5.50
N LEU A 281 -8.34 15.31 -4.88
CA LEU A 281 -7.94 15.51 -3.48
C LEU A 281 -9.13 15.24 -2.57
N ASP A 282 -8.87 14.66 -1.42
CA ASP A 282 -9.86 14.54 -0.35
C ASP A 282 -10.11 15.93 0.27
N GLU A 283 -11.36 16.38 0.26
CA GLU A 283 -11.75 17.72 0.70
C GLU A 283 -11.53 17.93 2.20
N LYS A 284 -11.61 16.89 3.01
CA LYS A 284 -11.48 16.95 4.47
C LYS A 284 -10.03 17.03 4.90
N THR A 285 -9.19 16.19 4.30
CA THR A 285 -7.77 16.07 4.66
C THR A 285 -6.86 16.94 3.80
N ARG A 286 -7.35 17.44 2.64
CA ARG A 286 -6.58 18.15 1.61
C ARG A 286 -5.34 17.39 1.16
N THR A 287 -5.51 16.08 0.99
CA THR A 287 -4.46 15.18 0.53
C THR A 287 -4.89 14.42 -0.70
N ALA A 288 -3.92 13.97 -1.49
CA ALA A 288 -4.14 13.05 -2.60
C ALA A 288 -3.39 11.74 -2.35
N PHE A 289 -3.97 10.62 -2.79
CA PHE A 289 -3.27 9.35 -2.80
C PHE A 289 -2.21 9.31 -3.90
N VAL A 290 -1.05 8.80 -3.53
CA VAL A 290 0.05 8.47 -4.45
C VAL A 290 0.42 7.02 -4.25
N GLU A 291 0.54 6.28 -5.34
CA GLU A 291 1.02 4.90 -5.35
C GLU A 291 2.41 4.87 -5.96
N VAL A 292 3.32 4.24 -5.27
CA VAL A 292 4.69 4.01 -5.71
C VAL A 292 4.88 2.53 -5.93
N PHE A 293 5.25 2.14 -7.14
CA PHE A 293 5.49 0.75 -7.51
C PHE A 293 6.94 0.37 -7.29
N LEU A 294 7.14 -0.83 -6.82
CA LEU A 294 8.43 -1.40 -6.50
C LEU A 294 8.41 -2.89 -6.82
N GLU A 295 9.37 -3.34 -7.62
CA GLU A 295 9.64 -4.76 -7.80
C GLU A 295 10.18 -5.34 -6.49
N SER A 296 9.52 -6.36 -5.97
CA SER A 296 9.88 -6.97 -4.70
C SER A 296 10.24 -8.44 -4.90
N GLU A 297 11.45 -8.81 -4.54
CA GLU A 297 11.89 -10.22 -4.49
C GLU A 297 11.27 -10.99 -3.30
N GLY A 298 10.09 -10.61 -2.83
CA GLY A 298 9.40 -11.24 -1.72
C GLY A 298 9.91 -10.86 -0.32
N LYS A 299 10.86 -9.95 -0.21
CA LYS A 299 11.38 -9.45 1.07
C LYS A 299 10.40 -8.49 1.75
N ILE A 300 9.74 -7.66 0.96
CA ILE A 300 8.72 -6.72 1.43
C ILE A 300 7.37 -7.41 1.35
N LYS A 301 6.66 -7.44 2.47
CA LYS A 301 5.36 -8.09 2.56
C LYS A 301 4.23 -7.06 2.58
N PRO A 302 3.08 -7.33 1.93
CA PRO A 302 1.87 -6.55 2.13
C PRO A 302 1.54 -6.38 3.61
N GLY A 303 1.02 -5.22 3.99
CA GLY A 303 0.76 -4.85 5.38
C GLY A 303 1.92 -4.16 6.10
N MET A 304 3.15 -4.17 5.57
CA MET A 304 4.25 -3.39 6.12
C MET A 304 4.05 -1.89 5.88
N PHE A 305 4.72 -1.06 6.71
CA PHE A 305 4.83 0.38 6.47
C PHE A 305 6.16 0.68 5.80
N ALA A 306 6.12 1.60 4.86
CA ALA A 306 7.30 2.08 4.16
C ALA A 306 7.32 3.61 4.14
N ARG A 307 8.50 4.18 4.29
CA ARG A 307 8.76 5.60 4.10
C ARG A 307 9.22 5.82 2.67
N VAL A 308 8.58 6.75 2.00
CA VAL A 308 8.86 7.11 0.61
C VAL A 308 9.38 8.52 0.56
N ASP A 309 10.58 8.70 0.01
CA ASP A 309 11.21 9.99 -0.21
C ASP A 309 11.14 10.33 -1.70
N LEU A 310 10.45 11.42 -2.03
CA LEU A 310 10.29 11.93 -3.41
C LEU A 310 11.09 13.20 -3.59
N ALA A 311 11.94 13.26 -4.60
CA ALA A 311 12.60 14.50 -5.02
C ALA A 311 11.59 15.36 -5.79
N ILE A 312 11.09 16.45 -5.17
CA ILE A 312 10.02 17.29 -5.71
C ILE A 312 10.52 18.59 -6.37
N GLY A 313 11.80 18.83 -6.33
CA GLY A 313 12.42 20.00 -6.92
C GLY A 313 13.90 20.10 -6.58
N GLN A 314 14.50 21.18 -7.02
CA GLN A 314 15.87 21.56 -6.69
C GLN A 314 15.90 23.06 -6.45
N HIS A 315 16.76 23.50 -5.52
CA HIS A 315 17.00 24.91 -5.26
C HIS A 315 18.49 25.15 -5.04
N GLU A 316 18.93 26.38 -5.26
CA GLU A 316 20.28 26.81 -4.94
C GLU A 316 20.35 27.27 -3.49
N GLY A 317 21.37 26.79 -2.75
CA GLY A 317 21.62 27.12 -1.36
C GLY A 317 23.12 27.18 -1.04
N LEU A 318 23.49 27.65 0.13
CA LEU A 318 24.85 27.62 0.63
C LEU A 318 25.13 26.30 1.33
N GLY A 319 26.04 25.50 0.79
CA GLY A 319 26.48 24.24 1.36
C GLY A 319 27.74 24.38 2.21
N ILE A 320 27.80 23.66 3.31
CA ILE A 320 28.99 23.53 4.14
C ILE A 320 29.19 22.06 4.55
N GLU A 321 30.43 21.69 4.82
CA GLU A 321 30.77 20.36 5.31
C GLU A 321 30.07 20.05 6.65
N ARG A 322 29.51 18.85 6.77
CA ARG A 322 28.84 18.42 7.99
C ARG A 322 29.71 18.48 9.25
N GLU A 323 31.03 18.33 9.07
CA GLU A 323 32.03 18.39 10.16
C GLU A 323 32.27 19.83 10.68
N ALA A 324 31.85 20.85 9.93
CA ALA A 324 31.94 22.26 10.29
C ALA A 324 30.81 22.72 11.22
N ILE A 325 29.78 21.90 11.42
CA ILE A 325 28.63 22.24 12.28
C ILE A 325 28.52 21.26 13.44
N LYS A 326 28.01 21.74 14.58
CA LYS A 326 27.68 20.92 15.75
C LYS A 326 26.29 21.25 16.26
N GLN A 327 25.67 20.25 16.89
CA GLN A 327 24.40 20.42 17.57
C GLN A 327 24.67 20.67 19.07
N LEU A 328 24.06 21.71 19.63
CA LEU A 328 24.15 22.05 21.05
C LEU A 328 23.30 21.04 21.85
N THR A 329 23.98 20.36 22.77
CA THR A 329 23.33 19.39 23.66
C THR A 329 22.35 20.12 24.60
N GLY A 330 21.08 19.76 24.53
CA GLY A 330 20.00 20.32 25.37
C GLY A 330 18.99 21.17 24.62
N THR A 331 19.40 22.09 23.73
CA THR A 331 18.46 22.91 22.92
C THR A 331 18.21 22.32 21.53
N GLY A 332 19.14 21.50 21.03
CA GLY A 332 19.07 20.95 19.69
C GLY A 332 19.43 21.96 18.58
N GLU A 333 19.82 23.17 18.91
CA GLU A 333 20.24 24.20 17.97
C GLU A 333 21.58 23.86 17.32
N TRP A 334 21.72 24.21 16.06
CA TRP A 334 22.97 24.00 15.32
C TRP A 334 23.83 25.25 15.35
N TYR A 335 25.13 25.06 15.47
CA TYR A 335 26.10 26.14 15.47
C TYR A 335 27.39 25.73 14.77
N CYS A 336 28.15 26.74 14.32
CA CYS A 336 29.49 26.62 13.78
C CYS A 336 30.39 27.68 14.44
N PHE A 337 31.68 27.64 14.15
CA PHE A 337 32.62 28.69 14.55
C PHE A 337 33.12 29.43 13.30
N VAL A 338 32.91 30.73 13.28
CA VAL A 338 33.39 31.63 12.23
C VAL A 338 34.64 32.37 12.73
N VAL A 339 35.64 32.47 11.88
CA VAL A 339 36.86 33.24 12.21
C VAL A 339 36.60 34.73 11.94
N THR A 340 36.57 35.53 13.01
CA THR A 340 36.42 36.99 12.96
C THR A 340 37.56 37.62 13.78
N ASP A 341 38.34 38.51 13.18
CA ASP A 341 39.45 39.22 13.80
C ASP A 341 40.48 38.29 14.53
N GLY A 342 40.75 37.11 13.89
CA GLY A 342 41.71 36.13 14.47
C GLY A 342 41.17 35.34 15.67
N LYS A 343 39.87 35.37 15.92
CA LYS A 343 39.20 34.64 16.99
C LYS A 343 38.06 33.76 16.46
N ALA A 344 37.82 32.62 17.10
CA ALA A 344 36.69 31.79 16.84
C ALA A 344 35.43 32.39 17.48
N LYS A 345 34.43 32.76 16.69
CA LYS A 345 33.14 33.25 17.17
C LYS A 345 32.08 32.20 16.93
N GLN A 346 31.36 31.78 17.98
CA GLN A 346 30.26 30.88 17.87
C GLN A 346 29.07 31.55 17.18
N GLN A 347 28.55 30.92 16.11
CA GLN A 347 27.43 31.43 15.35
C GLN A 347 26.37 30.34 15.21
N PHE A 348 25.14 30.65 15.61
CA PHE A 348 24.02 29.76 15.42
C PHE A 348 23.56 29.77 13.96
N VAL A 349 23.25 28.61 13.44
CA VAL A 349 22.86 28.42 12.04
C VAL A 349 21.60 27.58 11.94
N LYS A 350 20.80 27.83 10.90
CA LYS A 350 19.72 26.95 10.53
C LYS A 350 20.16 26.07 9.37
N ILE A 351 19.97 24.79 9.54
CA ILE A 351 20.30 23.81 8.51
C ILE A 351 19.06 23.46 7.67
N GLY A 352 19.28 23.16 6.41
CA GLY A 352 18.28 22.71 5.46
C GLY A 352 18.56 21.30 4.96
N ALA A 353 18.50 21.12 3.64
CA ALA A 353 18.74 19.85 2.97
C ALA A 353 20.16 19.34 3.11
N GLY A 354 20.34 18.01 3.13
CA GLY A 354 21.66 17.37 3.10
C GLY A 354 21.95 16.76 1.74
N SER A 355 23.18 16.92 1.25
CA SER A 355 23.65 16.28 0.02
C SER A 355 25.03 15.66 0.25
N GLY A 356 25.09 14.34 0.42
CA GLY A 356 26.31 13.62 0.76
C GLY A 356 26.93 14.10 2.09
N ASN A 357 28.17 14.64 2.05
CA ASN A 357 28.85 15.21 3.21
C ASN A 357 28.56 16.71 3.41
N MET A 358 27.77 17.33 2.53
CA MET A 358 27.40 18.74 2.60
C MET A 358 26.02 18.92 3.22
N VAL A 359 25.87 20.02 3.97
CA VAL A 359 24.60 20.42 4.60
C VAL A 359 24.29 21.84 4.19
N GLU A 360 23.07 22.08 3.79
CA GLU A 360 22.58 23.41 3.48
C GLU A 360 22.47 24.28 4.72
N ILE A 361 22.92 25.52 4.60
CA ILE A 361 22.71 26.57 5.60
C ILE A 361 21.66 27.54 5.05
N THR A 362 20.48 27.52 5.68
CA THR A 362 19.35 28.38 5.28
C THR A 362 19.39 29.77 5.95
N ASP A 363 20.07 29.87 7.08
CA ASP A 363 20.20 31.12 7.83
C ASP A 363 21.44 31.07 8.75
N GLY A 364 22.08 32.22 8.98
CA GLY A 364 23.16 32.38 9.94
C GLY A 364 24.56 32.42 9.35
N LEU A 365 24.80 32.19 8.04
CA LEU A 365 26.10 32.33 7.38
C LEU A 365 25.98 33.05 6.03
N ASN A 366 27.06 33.72 5.64
CA ASN A 366 27.24 34.33 4.33
C ASN A 366 28.33 33.58 3.53
N GLY A 367 28.29 33.64 2.20
CA GLY A 367 29.28 32.94 1.35
C GLY A 367 30.73 33.38 1.51
N GLY A 368 31.00 34.49 2.21
CA GLY A 368 32.33 34.98 2.50
C GLY A 368 32.91 34.55 3.86
N ASP A 369 32.13 33.96 4.72
CA ASP A 369 32.50 33.61 6.08
C ASP A 369 33.52 32.45 6.08
N LEU A 370 34.55 32.59 6.92
CA LEU A 370 35.54 31.53 7.13
C LEU A 370 35.10 30.66 8.31
N VAL A 371 34.60 29.49 8.03
CA VAL A 371 34.06 28.55 9.00
C VAL A 371 35.11 27.49 9.35
N ILE A 372 35.29 27.20 10.63
CA ILE A 372 36.24 26.21 11.09
C ILE A 372 35.74 24.79 10.82
N SER A 373 36.52 23.99 10.09
CA SER A 373 36.25 22.58 9.81
C SER A 373 37.54 21.75 9.92
N PRO A 374 37.51 20.61 10.65
CA PRO A 374 36.46 20.13 11.55
C PRO A 374 36.42 20.90 12.88
N VAL A 375 35.27 20.99 13.52
CA VAL A 375 35.15 21.61 14.85
C VAL A 375 35.68 20.66 15.91
N VAL A 376 36.90 20.95 16.43
CA VAL A 376 37.53 20.17 17.48
C VAL A 376 37.10 20.65 18.89
N ARG A 377 37.26 19.79 19.92
CA ARG A 377 36.81 20.09 21.29
C ARG A 377 37.51 21.32 21.95
N ALA A 378 38.67 21.68 21.44
CA ALA A 378 39.46 22.81 22.00
C ALA A 378 38.91 24.17 21.56
N ILE A 379 37.99 24.25 20.62
CA ILE A 379 37.43 25.51 20.13
C ILE A 379 36.20 25.88 20.92
N VAL A 380 36.31 27.03 21.59
CA VAL A 380 35.23 27.70 22.31
C VAL A 380 35.11 29.14 21.86
N ASP A 381 34.00 29.79 22.15
CA ASP A 381 33.76 31.18 21.77
C ASP A 381 34.84 32.11 22.29
N GLY A 382 35.40 32.95 21.41
CA GLY A 382 36.42 33.95 21.76
C GLY A 382 37.90 33.46 21.77
N VAL A 383 38.18 32.19 21.54
CA VAL A 383 39.52 31.62 21.48
C VAL A 383 40.29 32.18 20.29
N PRO A 384 41.57 32.67 20.48
CA PRO A 384 42.44 33.06 19.39
C PRO A 384 42.76 31.84 18.50
N VAL A 385 42.60 32.01 17.18
CA VAL A 385 42.83 30.95 16.19
C VAL A 385 43.79 31.42 15.11
N GLU A 386 44.65 30.51 14.66
CA GLU A 386 45.56 30.70 13.53
C GLU A 386 45.05 29.80 12.37
N VAL A 387 44.63 30.42 11.28
CA VAL A 387 44.18 29.68 10.10
C VAL A 387 45.37 29.05 9.40
N VAL A 388 45.39 27.74 9.35
CA VAL A 388 46.35 26.95 8.57
C VAL A 388 45.66 26.52 7.28
N GLN A 389 46.23 26.95 6.14
CA GLN A 389 45.75 26.57 4.82
C GLN A 389 46.01 25.09 4.53
#